data_52ac17b4ddd973aee679b834bb33f3d9
#
_entry.id   52ac17b4ddd973aee679b834bb33f3d9
#
_cell.length_a   1.000
_cell.length_b   1.000
_cell.length_c   1.000
_cell.angle_alpha   90.00
_cell.angle_beta   90.00
_cell.angle_gamma   90.00
#
_symmetry.space_group_name_H-M   'P 1'
#
loop_
_entity.id
_entity.type
_entity.pdbx_description
1 polymer ?
#
loop_
_entity_poly.entity_id
_entity_poly.type
_entity_poly.pdbx_seq_one_letter_code
_entity_poly.pdbx_strand_id
1 'polypeptide(L)'
;MHIALQDKLAVYGQRTYVGAWALEIVAALLGLTTGIALGFQAFSTATPGSITSMDLILASAPFFMVAIAELTKIPIATLLFTASWLWKPVVFLFLLALAGITFETVFMGLERAVTLRQFRYEEIVRKIDALKFENEQITNRLSDTTLKVD
;
A
#
# COMPACT_ATOMS: atom_id res chain seq x y z
N MET A 1 -25.82 21.87 -35.74
CA MET A 1 -25.84 21.66 -34.28
C MET A 1 -25.31 20.28 -33.87
N HIS A 2 -25.61 19.19 -34.60
CA HIS A 2 -25.12 17.83 -34.28
C HIS A 2 -23.60 17.68 -34.35
N ILE A 3 -22.91 18.27 -35.31
CA ILE A 3 -21.44 18.10 -35.52
C ILE A 3 -20.66 18.72 -34.35
N ALA A 4 -21.03 19.89 -33.85
CA ALA A 4 -20.36 20.55 -32.72
C ALA A 4 -20.55 19.79 -31.40
N LEU A 5 -21.61 18.99 -31.25
CA LEU A 5 -21.84 18.14 -30.09
C LEU A 5 -20.95 16.89 -30.15
N GLN A 6 -20.80 16.27 -31.32
CA GLN A 6 -19.95 15.13 -31.54
C GLN A 6 -18.48 15.45 -31.29
N ASP A 7 -18.00 16.60 -31.75
CA ASP A 7 -16.61 17.04 -31.51
C ASP A 7 -16.34 17.27 -30.02
N LYS A 8 -17.29 17.87 -29.30
CA LYS A 8 -17.16 18.04 -27.85
C LYS A 8 -17.13 16.70 -27.12
N LEU A 9 -18.01 15.76 -27.48
CA LEU A 9 -18.05 14.44 -26.87
C LEU A 9 -16.76 13.65 -27.13
N ALA A 10 -16.18 13.76 -28.32
CA ALA A 10 -14.90 13.13 -28.67
C ALA A 10 -13.74 13.68 -27.80
N VAL A 11 -13.70 15.01 -27.62
CA VAL A 11 -12.67 15.67 -26.76
C VAL A 11 -12.82 15.27 -25.30
N TYR A 12 -14.06 15.22 -24.78
CA TYR A 12 -14.30 14.75 -23.41
C TYR A 12 -13.93 13.29 -23.24
N GLY A 13 -14.28 12.43 -24.20
CA GLY A 13 -13.92 11.00 -24.19
C GLY A 13 -12.41 10.79 -24.17
N GLN A 14 -11.66 11.55 -24.96
CA GLN A 14 -10.20 11.47 -24.98
C GLN A 14 -9.58 11.95 -23.66
N ARG A 15 -10.08 13.03 -23.07
CA ARG A 15 -9.59 13.53 -21.78
C ARG A 15 -9.86 12.54 -20.66
N THR A 16 -11.06 11.96 -20.62
CA THR A 16 -11.43 10.91 -19.64
C THR A 16 -10.54 9.69 -19.78
N TYR A 17 -10.26 9.26 -21.01
CA TYR A 17 -9.37 8.14 -21.30
C TYR A 17 -7.94 8.41 -20.79
N VAL A 18 -7.37 9.56 -21.09
CA VAL A 18 -6.04 9.97 -20.60
C VAL A 18 -6.03 10.07 -19.08
N GLY A 19 -7.09 10.64 -18.49
CA GLY A 19 -7.24 10.70 -17.02
C GLY A 19 -7.30 9.32 -16.37
N ALA A 20 -8.03 8.38 -16.95
CA ALA A 20 -8.09 7.00 -16.47
C ALA A 20 -6.70 6.33 -16.52
N TRP A 21 -5.97 6.46 -17.62
CA TRP A 21 -4.60 5.95 -17.72
C TRP A 21 -3.67 6.57 -16.68
N ALA A 22 -3.76 7.88 -16.45
CA ALA A 22 -2.94 8.55 -15.44
C ALA A 22 -3.20 8.00 -14.03
N LEU A 23 -4.47 7.76 -13.68
CA LEU A 23 -4.84 7.19 -12.39
C LEU A 23 -4.33 5.76 -12.23
N GLU A 24 -4.46 4.91 -13.25
CA GLU A 24 -3.99 3.52 -13.20
C GLU A 24 -2.46 3.44 -13.11
N ILE A 25 -1.74 4.31 -13.83
CA ILE A 25 -0.28 4.40 -13.71
C ILE A 25 0.13 4.79 -12.29
N VAL A 26 -0.55 5.78 -11.68
CA VAL A 26 -0.27 6.18 -10.29
C VAL A 26 -0.57 5.02 -9.33
N ALA A 27 -1.68 4.32 -9.49
CA ALA A 27 -2.03 3.16 -8.67
C ALA A 27 -1.00 2.03 -8.81
N ALA A 28 -0.56 1.72 -10.03
CA ALA A 28 0.47 0.73 -10.30
C ALA A 28 1.82 1.13 -9.67
N LEU A 29 2.21 2.40 -9.76
CA LEU A 29 3.43 2.92 -9.13
C LEU A 29 3.36 2.83 -7.60
N LEU A 30 2.21 3.12 -7.00
CA LEU A 30 2.01 2.95 -5.55
C LEU A 30 2.12 1.48 -5.14
N GLY A 31 1.53 0.56 -5.89
CA GLY A 31 1.69 -0.87 -5.68
C GLY A 31 3.15 -1.31 -5.76
N LEU A 32 3.84 -0.87 -6.80
CA LEU A 32 5.25 -1.20 -7.03
C LEU A 32 6.15 -0.67 -5.91
N THR A 33 6.02 0.61 -5.55
CA THR A 33 6.82 1.22 -4.47
C THR A 33 6.55 0.57 -3.12
N THR A 34 5.32 0.21 -2.83
CA THR A 34 4.96 -0.52 -1.60
C THR A 34 5.58 -1.92 -1.60
N GLY A 35 5.53 -2.63 -2.72
CA GLY A 35 6.17 -3.95 -2.87
C GLY A 35 7.68 -3.90 -2.65
N ILE A 36 8.35 -2.90 -3.25
CA ILE A 36 9.80 -2.68 -3.06
C ILE A 36 10.10 -2.35 -1.59
N ALA A 37 9.36 -1.44 -0.98
CA ALA A 37 9.57 -1.03 0.42
C ALA A 37 9.42 -2.21 1.39
N LEU A 38 8.41 -3.07 1.20
CA LEU A 38 8.20 -4.27 2.01
C LEU A 38 9.30 -5.31 1.78
N GLY A 39 9.76 -5.46 0.54
CA GLY A 39 10.92 -6.29 0.23
C GLY A 39 12.18 -5.83 0.97
N PHE A 40 12.48 -4.54 0.94
CA PHE A 40 13.61 -3.96 1.70
C PHE A 40 13.44 -4.12 3.21
N GLN A 41 12.23 -3.94 3.73
CA GLN A 41 11.95 -4.12 5.16
C GLN A 41 12.15 -5.57 5.58
N ALA A 42 11.68 -6.54 4.81
CA ALA A 42 11.92 -7.95 5.06
C ALA A 42 13.43 -8.28 5.08
N PHE A 43 14.19 -7.69 4.17
CA PHE A 43 15.64 -7.84 4.13
C PHE A 43 16.35 -7.22 5.34
N SER A 44 15.93 -6.04 5.79
CA SER A 44 16.58 -5.30 6.89
C SER A 44 16.28 -5.86 8.28
N THR A 45 15.15 -6.54 8.45
CA THR A 45 14.73 -7.12 9.75
C THR A 45 15.19 -8.54 9.98
N ALA A 46 15.78 -9.16 8.98
CA ALA A 46 16.21 -10.54 9.06
C ALA A 46 17.59 -10.72 9.69
N THR A 47 17.71 -11.78 10.45
CA THR A 47 19.02 -12.24 10.95
C THR A 47 19.92 -12.66 9.78
N PRO A 48 21.19 -12.27 9.77
CA PRO A 48 22.12 -12.69 8.74
C PRO A 48 22.13 -14.22 8.56
N GLY A 49 21.79 -14.68 7.35
CA GLY A 49 21.77 -16.12 7.01
C GLY A 49 20.39 -16.80 7.10
N SER A 50 19.31 -16.12 7.54
CA SER A 50 17.98 -16.72 7.67
C SER A 50 17.02 -16.42 6.51
N ILE A 51 17.35 -15.49 5.61
CA ILE A 51 16.49 -15.18 4.45
C ILE A 51 16.98 -15.88 3.20
N THR A 52 16.07 -16.64 2.63
CA THR A 52 16.18 -17.11 1.26
C THR A 52 15.65 -16.01 0.32
N SER A 53 16.23 -15.85 -0.87
CA SER A 53 15.70 -14.98 -1.93
C SER A 53 14.21 -15.24 -2.22
N MET A 54 13.72 -16.42 -1.88
CA MET A 54 12.32 -16.82 -2.01
C MET A 54 11.41 -16.05 -1.03
N ASP A 55 11.85 -15.82 0.19
CA ASP A 55 11.06 -15.08 1.20
C ASP A 55 10.86 -13.62 0.79
N LEU A 56 11.87 -13.03 0.17
CA LEU A 56 11.82 -11.68 -0.39
C LEU A 56 10.82 -11.59 -1.54
N ILE A 57 10.84 -12.57 -2.46
CA ILE A 57 9.92 -12.65 -3.58
C ILE A 57 8.49 -12.84 -3.06
N LEU A 58 8.27 -13.74 -2.10
CA LEU A 58 6.94 -13.98 -1.52
C LEU A 58 6.38 -12.73 -0.83
N ALA A 59 7.20 -11.95 -0.15
CA ALA A 59 6.75 -10.73 0.53
C ALA A 59 6.35 -9.62 -0.45
N SER A 60 7.02 -9.51 -1.59
CA SER A 60 6.78 -8.45 -2.58
C SER A 60 5.83 -8.86 -3.71
N ALA A 61 5.71 -10.16 -4.03
CA ALA A 61 4.93 -10.67 -5.16
C ALA A 61 3.46 -10.18 -5.20
N PRO A 62 2.69 -10.14 -4.09
CA PRO A 62 1.31 -9.68 -4.13
C PRO A 62 1.19 -8.24 -4.66
N PHE A 63 2.12 -7.37 -4.32
CA PHE A 63 2.10 -5.96 -4.75
C PHE A 63 2.49 -5.80 -6.22
N PHE A 64 3.42 -6.62 -6.72
CA PHE A 64 3.73 -6.67 -8.15
C PHE A 64 2.53 -7.18 -8.96
N MET A 65 1.83 -8.21 -8.47
CA MET A 65 0.62 -8.72 -9.12
C MET A 65 -0.48 -7.66 -9.17
N VAL A 66 -0.65 -6.87 -8.11
CA VAL A 66 -1.60 -5.75 -8.12
C VAL A 66 -1.19 -4.68 -9.12
N ALA A 67 0.08 -4.29 -9.17
CA ALA A 67 0.55 -3.30 -10.15
C ALA A 67 0.28 -3.75 -11.60
N ILE A 68 0.46 -5.04 -11.89
CA ILE A 68 0.12 -5.61 -13.21
C ILE A 68 -1.40 -5.58 -13.43
N ALA A 69 -2.19 -5.96 -12.41
CA ALA A 69 -3.66 -5.94 -12.49
C ALA A 69 -4.20 -4.53 -12.77
N GLU A 70 -3.63 -3.50 -12.13
CA GLU A 70 -3.99 -2.10 -12.38
C GLU A 70 -3.78 -1.72 -13.85
N LEU A 71 -2.61 -1.98 -14.40
CA LEU A 71 -2.27 -1.65 -15.78
C LEU A 71 -3.13 -2.41 -16.81
N THR A 72 -3.67 -3.59 -16.45
CA THR A 72 -4.50 -4.39 -17.35
C THR A 72 -5.98 -4.00 -17.37
N LYS A 73 -6.46 -3.23 -16.39
CA LYS A 73 -7.88 -2.84 -16.29
C LYS A 73 -8.34 -2.02 -17.49
N ILE A 74 -7.55 -1.04 -17.95
CA ILE A 74 -7.96 -0.16 -19.04
C ILE A 74 -8.08 -0.92 -20.37
N PRO A 75 -7.09 -1.73 -20.81
CA PRO A 75 -7.25 -2.57 -21.99
C PRO A 75 -8.48 -3.48 -21.90
N ILE A 76 -8.74 -4.10 -20.75
CA ILE A 76 -9.89 -4.97 -20.54
C ILE A 76 -11.20 -4.18 -20.56
N ALA A 77 -11.25 -3.00 -19.96
CA ALA A 77 -12.39 -2.11 -20.05
C ALA A 77 -12.69 -1.68 -21.49
N THR A 78 -11.65 -1.45 -22.29
CA THR A 78 -11.78 -1.15 -23.71
C THR A 78 -12.38 -2.35 -24.49
N LEU A 79 -11.99 -3.58 -24.14
CA LEU A 79 -12.57 -4.80 -24.70
C LEU A 79 -14.08 -4.91 -24.43
N LEU A 80 -14.57 -4.39 -23.31
CA LEU A 80 -16.00 -4.42 -22.99
C LEU A 80 -16.85 -3.70 -24.06
N PHE A 81 -16.31 -2.62 -24.66
CA PHE A 81 -17.01 -1.87 -25.69
C PHE A 81 -16.95 -2.56 -27.08
N THR A 82 -15.86 -3.27 -27.36
CA THR A 82 -15.61 -3.92 -28.66
C THR A 82 -16.08 -5.38 -28.69
N ALA A 83 -16.27 -6.00 -27.53
CA ALA A 83 -16.70 -7.40 -27.42
C ALA A 83 -18.12 -7.61 -27.95
N SER A 84 -18.39 -8.80 -28.50
CA SER A 84 -19.76 -9.21 -28.82
C SER A 84 -20.63 -9.35 -27.57
N TRP A 85 -21.95 -9.25 -27.70
CA TRP A 85 -22.89 -9.27 -26.57
C TRP A 85 -22.66 -10.45 -25.61
N LEU A 86 -22.41 -11.63 -26.14
CA LEU A 86 -22.18 -12.85 -25.34
C LEU A 86 -20.96 -12.75 -24.43
N TRP A 87 -19.93 -12.01 -24.84
CA TRP A 87 -18.68 -11.83 -24.08
C TRP A 87 -18.72 -10.65 -23.10
N LYS A 88 -19.60 -9.68 -23.31
CA LYS A 88 -19.71 -8.50 -22.41
C LYS A 88 -19.87 -8.87 -20.94
N PRO A 89 -20.79 -9.77 -20.53
CA PRO A 89 -20.93 -10.12 -19.13
C PRO A 89 -19.68 -10.80 -18.55
N VAL A 90 -18.97 -11.60 -19.35
CA VAL A 90 -17.74 -12.28 -18.93
C VAL A 90 -16.62 -11.25 -18.68
N VAL A 91 -16.43 -10.31 -19.60
CA VAL A 91 -15.42 -9.24 -19.48
C VAL A 91 -15.77 -8.33 -18.30
N PHE A 92 -17.07 -8.02 -18.11
CA PHE A 92 -17.51 -7.21 -16.96
C PHE A 92 -17.26 -7.90 -15.63
N LEU A 93 -17.56 -9.20 -15.53
CA LEU A 93 -17.30 -9.98 -14.32
C LEU A 93 -15.81 -10.05 -14.02
N PHE A 94 -14.98 -10.17 -15.04
CA PHE A 94 -13.52 -10.17 -14.90
C PHE A 94 -12.99 -8.82 -14.40
N LEU A 95 -13.51 -7.70 -14.94
CA LEU A 95 -13.19 -6.35 -14.42
C LEU A 95 -13.60 -6.18 -12.97
N LEU A 96 -14.77 -6.68 -12.60
CA LEU A 96 -15.26 -6.63 -11.22
C LEU A 96 -14.35 -7.43 -10.28
N ALA A 97 -13.90 -8.61 -10.72
CA ALA A 97 -12.96 -9.42 -9.96
C ALA A 97 -11.62 -8.71 -9.77
N LEU A 98 -11.07 -8.11 -10.83
CA LEU A 98 -9.83 -7.31 -10.74
C LEU A 98 -10.00 -6.12 -9.79
N ALA A 99 -11.12 -5.41 -9.85
CA ALA A 99 -11.40 -4.31 -8.92
C ALA A 99 -11.50 -4.80 -7.46
N GLY A 100 -12.11 -5.96 -7.24
CA GLY A 100 -12.19 -6.59 -5.92
C GLY A 100 -10.82 -6.95 -5.35
N ILE A 101 -9.95 -7.56 -6.15
CA ILE A 101 -8.57 -7.91 -5.74
C ILE A 101 -7.78 -6.65 -5.38
N THR A 102 -7.89 -5.59 -6.19
CA THR A 102 -7.24 -4.32 -5.88
C THR A 102 -7.74 -3.72 -4.58
N PHE A 103 -9.07 -3.69 -4.39
CA PHE A 103 -9.67 -3.17 -3.17
C PHE A 103 -9.19 -3.94 -1.92
N GLU A 104 -9.21 -5.26 -1.98
CA GLU A 104 -8.73 -6.12 -0.89
C GLU A 104 -7.25 -5.86 -0.56
N THR A 105 -6.42 -5.74 -1.57
CA THR A 105 -4.97 -5.49 -1.37
C THR A 105 -4.70 -4.11 -0.78
N VAL A 106 -5.41 -3.07 -1.24
CA VAL A 106 -5.30 -1.72 -0.68
C VAL A 106 -5.79 -1.71 0.77
N PHE A 107 -6.90 -2.39 1.05
CA PHE A 107 -7.45 -2.50 2.39
C PHE A 107 -6.48 -3.19 3.35
N MET A 108 -5.93 -4.34 2.97
CA MET A 108 -4.91 -5.04 3.76
C MET A 108 -3.64 -4.22 3.95
N GLY A 109 -3.22 -3.46 2.93
CA GLY A 109 -2.08 -2.55 3.01
C GLY A 109 -2.30 -1.43 4.02
N LEU A 110 -3.51 -0.83 4.04
CA LEU A 110 -3.91 0.18 5.01
C LEU A 110 -3.95 -0.39 6.44
N GLU A 111 -4.56 -1.54 6.63
CA GLU A 111 -4.64 -2.21 7.92
C GLU A 111 -3.25 -2.50 8.49
N ARG A 112 -2.33 -3.03 7.67
CA ARG A 112 -0.93 -3.23 8.08
C ARG A 112 -0.24 -1.92 8.44
N ALA A 113 -0.46 -0.84 7.67
CA ALA A 113 0.13 0.45 7.95
C ALA A 113 -0.35 1.05 9.28
N VAL A 114 -1.64 0.90 9.60
CA VAL A 114 -2.21 1.32 10.88
C VAL A 114 -1.65 0.48 12.03
N THR A 115 -1.62 -0.83 11.87
CA THR A 115 -1.08 -1.75 12.88
C THR A 115 0.39 -1.48 13.19
N LEU A 116 1.23 -1.25 12.16
CA LEU A 116 2.63 -0.89 12.34
C LEU A 116 2.82 0.45 13.07
N ARG A 117 1.93 1.43 12.82
CA ARG A 117 1.95 2.71 13.55
C ARG A 117 1.59 2.50 15.03
N GLN A 118 0.60 1.66 15.32
CA GLN A 118 0.22 1.34 16.69
C GLN A 118 1.35 0.66 17.45
N PHE A 119 2.02 -0.33 16.85
CA PHE A 119 3.18 -0.98 17.46
C PHE A 119 4.32 -0.02 17.75
N ARG A 120 4.64 0.89 16.82
CA ARG A 120 5.67 1.91 17.04
C ARG A 120 5.28 2.89 18.17
N TYR A 121 4.02 3.27 18.23
CA TYR A 121 3.52 4.13 19.30
C TYR A 121 3.65 3.45 20.65
N GLU A 122 3.23 2.21 20.78
CA GLU A 122 3.37 1.42 22.00
C GLU A 122 4.84 1.22 22.42
N GLU A 123 5.73 0.99 21.45
CA GLU A 123 7.17 0.87 21.73
C GLU A 123 7.74 2.19 22.28
N ILE A 124 7.36 3.33 21.70
CA ILE A 124 7.77 4.65 22.18
C ILE A 124 7.24 4.91 23.58
N VAL A 125 5.96 4.61 23.84
CA VAL A 125 5.36 4.75 25.16
C VAL A 125 6.10 3.90 26.19
N ARG A 126 6.37 2.63 25.90
CA ARG A 126 7.16 1.75 26.78
C ARG A 126 8.57 2.30 27.07
N LYS A 127 9.24 2.86 26.06
CA LYS A 127 10.56 3.50 26.26
C LYS A 127 10.47 4.74 27.15
N ILE A 128 9.43 5.56 26.97
CA ILE A 128 9.19 6.73 27.82
C ILE A 128 8.95 6.31 29.28
N ASP A 129 8.13 5.30 29.50
CA ASP A 129 7.83 4.82 30.84
C ASP A 129 9.06 4.19 31.53
N ALA A 130 9.87 3.44 30.77
CA ALA A 130 11.14 2.91 31.28
C ALA A 130 12.12 4.03 31.68
N LEU A 131 12.25 5.07 30.85
CA LEU A 131 13.10 6.23 31.15
C LEU A 131 12.58 7.05 32.35
N LYS A 132 11.27 7.18 32.51
CA LYS A 132 10.67 7.81 33.71
C LYS A 132 11.01 7.03 34.99
N PHE A 133 10.84 5.71 34.93
CA PHE A 133 11.17 4.85 36.07
C PHE A 133 12.65 4.90 36.43
N GLU A 134 13.54 4.91 35.44
CA GLU A 134 14.98 5.09 35.69
C GLU A 134 15.31 6.44 36.31
N ASN A 135 14.65 7.50 35.84
CA ASN A 135 14.83 8.85 36.36
C ASN A 135 14.34 8.97 37.82
N GLU A 136 13.22 8.34 38.16
CA GLU A 136 12.73 8.27 39.52
C GLU A 136 13.71 7.49 40.43
N GLN A 137 14.28 6.41 39.99
CA GLN A 137 15.29 5.64 40.72
C GLN A 137 16.55 6.48 40.98
N ILE A 138 17.05 7.21 39.98
CA ILE A 138 18.21 8.09 40.11
C ILE A 138 17.93 9.21 41.10
N THR A 139 16.75 9.83 41.02
CA THR A 139 16.34 10.90 41.93
C THR A 139 16.26 10.40 43.37
N ASN A 140 15.69 9.23 43.58
CA ASN A 140 15.61 8.62 44.93
C ASN A 140 16.98 8.26 45.49
N ARG A 141 17.91 7.75 44.67
CA ARG A 141 19.30 7.47 45.07
C ARG A 141 20.07 8.74 45.40
N LEU A 142 19.84 9.82 44.65
CA LEU A 142 20.46 11.13 44.93
C LEU A 142 19.98 11.70 46.26
N SER A 143 18.68 11.64 46.54
CA SER A 143 18.11 12.10 47.82
C SER A 143 18.64 11.29 49.01
N ASP A 144 18.76 9.98 48.89
CA ASP A 144 19.34 9.09 49.91
C ASP A 144 20.83 9.37 50.18
N THR A 145 21.56 9.78 49.14
CA THR A 145 23.00 10.07 49.23
C THR A 145 23.20 11.43 49.88
N THR A 146 22.38 12.44 49.59
CA THR A 146 22.44 13.77 50.22
C THR A 146 22.11 13.72 51.70
N LEU A 147 21.13 12.89 52.12
CA LEU A 147 20.76 12.68 53.51
C LEU A 147 21.83 11.95 54.33
N LYS A 148 22.79 11.28 53.73
CA LYS A 148 23.89 10.57 54.43
C LYS A 148 25.17 11.40 54.55
N VAL A 149 25.25 12.59 53.95
CA VAL A 149 26.41 13.46 53.93
C VAL A 149 26.27 14.60 54.96
N ASP A 150 25.05 14.88 55.41
CA ASP A 150 24.73 15.78 56.56
C ASP A 150 24.72 14.98 57.87
#